data_13551cdbcded1741d11641cb84a4a304
#
_entry.id   13551cdbcded1741d11641cb84a4a304
#
_cell.length_a   1.000
_cell.length_b   1.000
_cell.length_c   1.000
_cell.angle_alpha   90.00
_cell.angle_beta   90.00
_cell.angle_gamma   90.00
#
_symmetry.space_group_name_H-M   'P 1'
#
loop_
_entity.id
_entity.type
_entity.pdbx_description
1 polymer ?
#
loop_
_entity_poly.entity_id
_entity_poly.type
_entity_poly.pdbx_seq_one_letter_code
_entity_poly.pdbx_strand_id
1 'polypeptide(L)'
;MRWYNFFHIYQPPSWDEPIIRRVVDESYRPIVSILERHPEVRITLNITGGLTEQLLALGLNDVPERLGELVRRGQVELVGSAMYHALLPLIPRHEAQRQIELQQNAHHRVYGIDRPRGLYLPEMAYSLELDELLLDLGYEWVILDEGCSGQPIGQIPIDRPYVSPNGLKIVFRNRLVSDWMSFQSDLEQPQKSLDVIEKDARSGSVLVTAFDGENLGHHRHGVDALWEFLVTSPRIETGTLSDFVRQTAAAPIQPIPG
;
A
#
# COMPACT_ATOMS: atom_id res chain seq x y z
N MET A 1 3.51 -5.33 -19.05
CA MET A 1 2.99 -4.09 -18.40
C MET A 1 3.68 -3.91 -17.06
N ARG A 2 3.70 -2.70 -16.49
CA ARG A 2 4.17 -2.47 -15.13
C ARG A 2 3.02 -2.45 -14.15
N TRP A 3 3.13 -3.21 -13.07
CA TRP A 3 2.13 -3.27 -12.03
C TRP A 3 2.75 -2.88 -10.68
N TYR A 4 2.31 -1.77 -10.13
CA TYR A 4 2.70 -1.26 -8.83
C TYR A 4 1.64 -1.67 -7.81
N ASN A 5 2.01 -2.65 -6.97
CA ASN A 5 1.14 -3.19 -5.92
C ASN A 5 1.37 -2.41 -4.63
N PHE A 6 0.30 -1.91 -4.05
CA PHE A 6 0.30 -1.36 -2.70
C PHE A 6 -0.59 -2.21 -1.80
N PHE A 7 -0.04 -2.64 -0.66
CA PHE A 7 -0.82 -3.32 0.36
C PHE A 7 -0.82 -2.52 1.65
N HIS A 8 -1.98 -2.46 2.29
CA HIS A 8 -2.15 -1.97 3.64
C HIS A 8 -2.39 -3.16 4.56
N ILE A 9 -1.64 -3.25 5.67
CA ILE A 9 -1.88 -4.25 6.72
C ILE A 9 -2.05 -3.56 8.07
N TYR A 10 -3.16 -3.88 8.71
CA TYR A 10 -3.55 -3.30 9.99
C TYR A 10 -4.46 -4.25 10.75
N GLN A 11 -4.32 -4.28 12.07
CA GLN A 11 -5.26 -4.93 12.95
C GLN A 11 -5.59 -4.01 14.12
N PRO A 12 -6.86 -3.87 14.49
CA PRO A 12 -7.26 -3.08 15.64
C PRO A 12 -6.54 -3.53 16.91
N PRO A 13 -6.02 -2.60 17.73
CA PRO A 13 -5.32 -2.95 18.98
C PRO A 13 -6.17 -3.72 19.99
N SER A 14 -7.49 -3.66 19.85
CA SER A 14 -8.46 -4.34 20.72
C SER A 14 -8.77 -5.78 20.30
N TRP A 15 -8.21 -6.27 19.20
CA TRP A 15 -8.50 -7.64 18.75
C TRP A 15 -7.74 -8.67 19.58
N ASP A 16 -8.43 -9.82 19.80
CA ASP A 16 -7.91 -10.92 20.57
C ASP A 16 -6.76 -11.63 19.86
N GLU A 17 -5.80 -12.14 20.64
CA GLU A 17 -4.63 -12.86 20.16
C GLU A 17 -4.94 -13.98 19.14
N PRO A 18 -5.96 -14.85 19.32
CA PRO A 18 -6.27 -15.89 18.34
C PRO A 18 -6.61 -15.34 16.94
N ILE A 19 -7.25 -14.16 16.87
CA ILE A 19 -7.58 -13.52 15.60
C ILE A 19 -6.30 -13.02 14.93
N ILE A 20 -5.43 -12.33 15.67
CA ILE A 20 -4.15 -11.83 15.14
C ILE A 20 -3.30 -13.00 14.61
N ARG A 21 -3.17 -14.09 15.37
CA ARG A 21 -2.41 -15.28 14.93
C ARG A 21 -2.97 -15.88 13.65
N ARG A 22 -4.29 -15.96 13.56
CA ARG A 22 -4.97 -16.47 12.37
C ARG A 22 -4.70 -15.59 11.15
N VAL A 23 -4.80 -14.26 11.27
CA VAL A 23 -4.50 -13.34 10.17
C VAL A 23 -3.03 -13.45 9.74
N VAL A 24 -2.11 -13.57 10.69
CA VAL A 24 -0.69 -13.78 10.41
C VAL A 24 -0.47 -15.05 9.60
N ASP A 25 -1.11 -16.16 10.00
CA ASP A 25 -0.94 -17.44 9.31
C ASP A 25 -1.58 -17.46 7.93
N GLU A 26 -2.75 -16.84 7.80
CA GLU A 26 -3.55 -16.90 6.56
C GLU A 26 -3.13 -15.81 5.53
N SER A 27 -2.48 -14.71 5.95
CA SER A 27 -2.15 -13.58 5.06
C SER A 27 -0.69 -13.14 5.15
N TYR A 28 -0.20 -12.68 6.31
CA TYR A 28 1.09 -11.99 6.36
C TYR A 28 2.27 -12.92 6.08
N ARG A 29 2.27 -14.13 6.64
CA ARG A 29 3.29 -15.15 6.33
C ARG A 29 3.26 -15.59 4.87
N PRO A 30 2.09 -15.88 4.25
CA PRO A 30 1.98 -16.11 2.81
C PRO A 30 2.57 -14.98 1.97
N ILE A 31 2.21 -13.71 2.20
CA ILE A 31 2.75 -12.55 1.46
C ILE A 31 4.27 -12.53 1.53
N VAL A 32 4.83 -12.59 2.74
CA VAL A 32 6.29 -12.58 2.93
C VAL A 32 6.94 -13.77 2.24
N SER A 33 6.34 -14.97 2.33
CA SER A 33 6.87 -16.18 1.70
C SER A 33 6.85 -16.13 0.18
N ILE A 34 5.85 -15.51 -0.43
CA ILE A 34 5.79 -15.28 -1.88
C ILE A 34 6.94 -14.35 -2.29
N LEU A 35 7.12 -13.23 -1.58
CA LEU A 35 8.20 -12.29 -1.89
C LEU A 35 9.60 -12.91 -1.72
N GLU A 36 9.80 -13.77 -0.73
CA GLU A 36 11.07 -14.48 -0.56
C GLU A 36 11.38 -15.46 -1.68
N ARG A 37 10.35 -16.14 -2.21
CA ARG A 37 10.51 -17.07 -3.35
C ARG A 37 10.76 -16.35 -4.67
N HIS A 38 10.31 -15.09 -4.79
CA HIS A 38 10.34 -14.32 -6.03
C HIS A 38 11.09 -12.99 -5.84
N PRO A 39 12.45 -13.01 -5.84
CA PRO A 39 13.26 -11.81 -5.57
C PRO A 39 13.10 -10.70 -6.61
N GLU A 40 12.56 -11.00 -7.78
CA GLU A 40 12.22 -10.04 -8.83
C GLU A 40 10.93 -9.25 -8.53
N VAL A 41 10.04 -9.78 -7.68
CA VAL A 41 8.78 -9.14 -7.33
C VAL A 41 9.02 -8.04 -6.30
N ARG A 42 8.55 -6.84 -6.62
CA ARG A 42 8.70 -5.65 -5.76
C ARG A 42 7.35 -5.02 -5.50
N ILE A 43 7.12 -4.60 -4.26
CA ILE A 43 5.87 -3.98 -3.81
C ILE A 43 6.10 -2.77 -2.92
N THR A 44 5.05 -1.98 -2.73
CA THR A 44 4.97 -0.99 -1.66
C THR A 44 3.99 -1.49 -0.59
N LEU A 45 4.36 -1.38 0.66
CA LEU A 45 3.58 -1.88 1.79
C LEU A 45 3.46 -0.82 2.88
N ASN A 46 2.28 -0.68 3.43
CA ASN A 46 2.05 -0.05 4.72
C ASN A 46 1.78 -1.12 5.78
N ILE A 47 2.53 -1.09 6.85
CA ILE A 47 2.24 -1.78 8.10
C ILE A 47 2.17 -0.74 9.21
N THR A 48 1.07 -0.71 9.97
CA THR A 48 0.96 0.25 11.08
C THR A 48 1.93 -0.12 12.20
N GLY A 49 2.48 0.89 12.87
CA GLY A 49 3.33 0.67 14.04
C GLY A 49 2.58 -0.04 15.15
N GLY A 50 1.28 0.24 15.30
CA GLY A 50 0.41 -0.48 16.24
C GLY A 50 0.37 -1.98 15.98
N LEU A 51 0.21 -2.40 14.71
CA LEU A 51 0.28 -3.82 14.36
C LEU A 51 1.68 -4.39 14.60
N THR A 52 2.72 -3.65 14.23
CA THR A 52 4.11 -4.07 14.48
C THR A 52 4.35 -4.36 15.96
N GLU A 53 3.90 -3.48 16.86
CA GLU A 53 4.01 -3.67 18.31
C GLU A 53 3.17 -4.86 18.82
N GLN A 54 1.96 -5.06 18.26
CA GLN A 54 1.14 -6.25 18.59
C GLN A 54 1.86 -7.55 18.20
N LEU A 55 2.43 -7.63 17.00
CA LEU A 55 3.17 -8.82 16.55
C LEU A 55 4.34 -9.13 17.47
N LEU A 56 5.13 -8.13 17.84
CA LEU A 56 6.25 -8.30 18.77
C LEU A 56 5.79 -8.73 20.17
N ALA A 57 4.74 -8.12 20.71
CA ALA A 57 4.17 -8.44 22.01
C ALA A 57 3.63 -9.88 22.09
N LEU A 58 3.12 -10.42 20.97
CA LEU A 58 2.60 -11.77 20.84
C LEU A 58 3.68 -12.82 20.50
N GLY A 59 4.94 -12.42 20.37
CA GLY A 59 6.04 -13.30 19.98
C GLY A 59 6.01 -13.73 18.50
N LEU A 60 5.29 -13.01 17.65
CA LEU A 60 5.19 -13.24 16.21
C LEU A 60 6.30 -12.45 15.46
N ASN A 61 7.53 -12.56 15.97
CA ASN A 61 8.68 -11.76 15.50
C ASN A 61 9.09 -12.11 14.07
N ASP A 62 8.78 -13.33 13.62
CA ASP A 62 9.16 -13.83 12.30
C ASP A 62 8.66 -12.93 11.17
N VAL A 63 7.46 -12.37 11.28
CA VAL A 63 6.91 -11.48 10.24
C VAL A 63 7.66 -10.16 10.17
N PRO A 64 7.85 -9.37 11.25
CA PRO A 64 8.66 -8.15 11.22
C PRO A 64 10.11 -8.39 10.79
N GLU A 65 10.75 -9.46 11.25
CA GLU A 65 12.14 -9.79 10.90
C GLU A 65 12.31 -10.08 9.40
N ARG A 66 11.47 -10.95 8.84
CA ARG A 66 11.46 -11.31 7.42
C ARG A 66 11.10 -10.11 6.55
N LEU A 67 10.11 -9.31 6.97
CA LEU A 67 9.75 -8.08 6.27
C LEU A 67 10.93 -7.09 6.26
N GLY A 68 11.63 -6.92 7.37
CA GLY A 68 12.84 -6.11 7.45
C GLY A 68 13.95 -6.57 6.50
N GLU A 69 14.08 -7.89 6.27
CA GLU A 69 15.02 -8.43 5.28
C GLU A 69 14.59 -8.07 3.84
N LEU A 70 13.31 -8.18 3.51
CA LEU A 70 12.77 -7.80 2.21
C LEU A 70 12.94 -6.29 1.93
N VAL A 71 12.81 -5.47 2.97
CA VAL A 71 13.08 -4.02 2.90
C VAL A 71 14.56 -3.76 2.59
N ARG A 72 15.46 -4.41 3.30
CA ARG A 72 16.92 -4.26 3.06
C ARG A 72 17.34 -4.71 1.66
N ARG A 73 16.67 -5.70 1.09
CA ARG A 73 16.87 -6.13 -0.31
C ARG A 73 16.28 -5.18 -1.35
N GLY A 74 15.46 -4.21 -0.92
CA GLY A 74 14.72 -3.31 -1.82
C GLY A 74 13.56 -3.96 -2.56
N GLN A 75 13.08 -5.12 -2.11
CA GLN A 75 11.88 -5.76 -2.63
C GLN A 75 10.61 -5.11 -2.09
N VAL A 76 10.63 -4.70 -0.83
CA VAL A 76 9.52 -4.04 -0.18
C VAL A 76 9.91 -2.61 0.16
N GLU A 77 9.13 -1.66 -0.35
CA GLU A 77 9.15 -0.28 0.11
C GLU A 77 8.11 -0.12 1.23
N LEU A 78 8.56 0.16 2.46
CA LEU A 78 7.64 0.54 3.53
C LEU A 78 7.36 2.04 3.49
N VAL A 79 6.10 2.41 3.65
CA VAL A 79 5.64 3.79 3.71
C VAL A 79 5.16 4.19 5.10
N GLY A 80 5.19 5.50 5.39
CA GLY A 80 4.64 6.05 6.62
C GLY A 80 3.11 5.93 6.70
N SER A 81 2.57 6.16 7.90
CA SER A 81 1.13 6.26 8.15
C SER A 81 0.88 6.85 9.54
N ALA A 82 -0.36 6.82 10.02
CA ALA A 82 -0.69 7.01 11.43
C ALA A 82 -0.39 5.73 12.24
N MET A 83 0.24 5.89 13.41
CA MET A 83 0.61 4.78 14.31
C MET A 83 -0.55 3.83 14.63
N TYR A 84 -1.70 4.39 14.92
CA TYR A 84 -2.91 3.66 15.33
C TYR A 84 -4.08 3.84 14.35
N HIS A 85 -3.77 4.01 13.08
CA HIS A 85 -4.76 4.10 12.00
C HIS A 85 -5.79 5.25 12.16
N ALA A 86 -5.39 6.36 12.80
CA ALA A 86 -6.25 7.51 12.97
C ALA A 86 -6.52 8.22 11.63
N LEU A 87 -7.76 8.64 11.39
CA LEU A 87 -8.13 9.45 10.22
C LEU A 87 -7.54 10.86 10.37
N LEU A 88 -6.38 11.09 9.76
CA LEU A 88 -5.58 12.29 9.97
C LEU A 88 -6.31 13.61 9.67
N PRO A 89 -7.21 13.72 8.66
CA PRO A 89 -7.96 14.94 8.42
C PRO A 89 -8.98 15.29 9.51
N LEU A 90 -9.36 14.30 10.35
CA LEU A 90 -10.42 14.47 11.37
C LEU A 90 -9.88 14.72 12.77
N ILE A 91 -8.56 14.78 12.94
CA ILE A 91 -7.92 15.05 14.23
C ILE A 91 -7.10 16.35 14.17
N PRO A 92 -6.83 17.01 15.32
CA PRO A 92 -6.01 18.20 15.33
C PRO A 92 -4.63 18.01 14.71
N ARG A 93 -4.10 19.00 13.97
CA ARG A 93 -2.80 18.93 13.28
C ARG A 93 -1.67 18.38 14.16
N HIS A 94 -1.58 18.81 15.43
CA HIS A 94 -0.54 18.34 16.34
C HIS A 94 -0.66 16.85 16.69
N GLU A 95 -1.89 16.32 16.78
CA GLU A 95 -2.11 14.88 16.98
C GLU A 95 -1.85 14.10 15.69
N ALA A 96 -2.20 14.63 14.53
CA ALA A 96 -1.85 14.03 13.24
C ALA A 96 -0.32 13.91 13.11
N GLN A 97 0.42 14.98 13.41
CA GLN A 97 1.88 14.96 13.45
C GLN A 97 2.41 13.91 14.43
N ARG A 98 1.88 13.88 15.64
CA ARG A 98 2.29 12.90 16.66
C ARG A 98 2.08 11.45 16.21
N GLN A 99 0.94 11.15 15.57
CA GLN A 99 0.66 9.82 15.04
C GLN A 99 1.68 9.40 13.98
N ILE A 100 2.06 10.32 13.11
CA ILE A 100 3.06 10.07 12.05
C ILE A 100 4.46 9.88 12.66
N GLU A 101 4.86 10.72 13.60
CA GLU A 101 6.16 10.62 14.28
C GLU A 101 6.30 9.32 15.09
N LEU A 102 5.25 8.88 15.78
CA LEU A 102 5.22 7.58 16.47
C LEU A 102 5.40 6.43 15.49
N GLN A 103 4.74 6.48 14.34
CA GLN A 103 4.90 5.50 13.25
C GLN A 103 6.35 5.49 12.73
N GLN A 104 6.94 6.65 12.45
CA GLN A 104 8.33 6.76 12.00
C GLN A 104 9.30 6.14 13.02
N ASN A 105 9.10 6.44 14.31
CA ASN A 105 9.92 5.87 15.39
C ASN A 105 9.80 4.34 15.47
N ALA A 106 8.59 3.79 15.29
CA ALA A 106 8.39 2.34 15.26
C ALA A 106 9.09 1.71 14.06
N HIS A 107 8.98 2.31 12.87
CA HIS A 107 9.65 1.84 11.66
C HIS A 107 11.17 1.93 11.74
N HIS A 108 11.71 3.02 12.29
CA HIS A 108 13.14 3.13 12.54
C HIS A 108 13.65 2.01 13.45
N ARG A 109 12.98 1.80 14.58
CA ARG A 109 13.38 0.81 15.59
C ARG A 109 13.34 -0.62 15.06
N VAL A 110 12.32 -0.99 14.28
CA VAL A 110 12.06 -2.38 13.88
C VAL A 110 12.62 -2.69 12.51
N TYR A 111 12.49 -1.79 11.53
CA TYR A 111 12.87 -2.02 10.15
C TYR A 111 14.10 -1.23 9.69
N GLY A 112 14.64 -0.33 10.54
CA GLY A 112 15.79 0.50 10.20
C GLY A 112 15.49 1.58 9.17
N ILE A 113 14.22 2.03 9.07
CA ILE A 113 13.81 3.05 8.10
C ILE A 113 13.79 4.41 8.77
N ASP A 114 14.65 5.31 8.32
CA ASP A 114 14.72 6.66 8.87
C ASP A 114 13.68 7.62 8.27
N ARG A 115 13.49 7.55 6.95
CA ARG A 115 12.62 8.46 6.21
C ARG A 115 11.91 7.75 5.06
N PRO A 116 10.70 7.23 5.28
CA PRO A 116 9.87 6.73 4.20
C PRO A 116 9.49 7.90 3.28
N ARG A 117 9.54 7.68 1.96
CA ARG A 117 9.21 8.73 0.98
C ARG A 117 7.72 8.93 0.81
N GLY A 118 6.98 7.83 0.86
CA GLY A 118 5.52 7.83 0.72
C GLY A 118 4.82 7.72 2.06
N LEU A 119 3.59 8.20 2.08
CA LEU A 119 2.70 8.05 3.23
C LEU A 119 1.35 7.50 2.77
N TYR A 120 0.86 6.51 3.49
CA TYR A 120 -0.51 6.03 3.41
C TYR A 120 -1.37 6.74 4.45
N LEU A 121 -2.36 7.46 3.97
CA LEU A 121 -3.39 8.04 4.82
C LEU A 121 -4.38 6.94 5.20
N PRO A 122 -4.64 6.67 6.48
CA PRO A 122 -5.66 5.70 6.88
C PRO A 122 -6.98 5.92 6.14
N GLU A 123 -7.54 4.84 5.59
CA GLU A 123 -8.73 4.84 4.71
C GLU A 123 -8.58 5.70 3.44
N MET A 124 -7.35 6.09 3.08
CA MET A 124 -7.06 7.10 2.05
C MET A 124 -7.78 8.44 2.28
N ALA A 125 -8.17 8.70 3.55
CA ALA A 125 -8.83 9.94 3.94
C ALA A 125 -7.88 11.13 3.77
N TYR A 126 -8.25 12.05 2.91
CA TYR A 126 -7.40 13.16 2.49
C TYR A 126 -8.07 14.52 2.68
N SER A 127 -7.28 15.50 3.06
CA SER A 127 -7.60 16.92 2.89
C SER A 127 -6.36 17.69 2.45
N LEU A 128 -6.53 18.73 1.66
CA LEU A 128 -5.43 19.57 1.14
C LEU A 128 -4.60 20.22 2.26
N GLU A 129 -5.19 20.42 3.43
CA GLU A 129 -4.54 20.99 4.60
C GLU A 129 -3.44 20.10 5.19
N LEU A 130 -3.46 18.79 4.88
CA LEU A 130 -2.42 17.86 5.30
C LEU A 130 -1.12 18.00 4.49
N ASP A 131 -1.18 18.51 3.28
CA ASP A 131 -0.02 18.57 2.38
C ASP A 131 1.19 19.25 3.03
N GLU A 132 0.97 20.42 3.65
CA GLU A 132 2.04 21.16 4.31
C GLU A 132 2.68 20.35 5.45
N LEU A 133 1.85 19.71 6.28
CA LEU A 133 2.34 18.86 7.36
C LEU A 133 3.20 17.72 6.81
N LEU A 134 2.73 17.05 5.75
CA LEU A 134 3.42 15.90 5.18
C LEU A 134 4.74 16.31 4.52
N LEU A 135 4.76 17.44 3.82
CA LEU A 135 5.97 18.00 3.22
C LEU A 135 6.98 18.44 4.29
N ASP A 136 6.53 19.09 5.37
CA ASP A 136 7.36 19.47 6.51
C ASP A 136 8.01 18.26 7.19
N LEU A 137 7.29 17.13 7.25
CA LEU A 137 7.79 15.86 7.77
C LEU A 137 8.65 15.08 6.78
N GLY A 138 8.83 15.61 5.55
CA GLY A 138 9.72 15.06 4.53
C GLY A 138 9.11 14.00 3.62
N TYR A 139 7.78 13.84 3.62
CA TYR A 139 7.10 12.97 2.66
C TYR A 139 7.05 13.61 1.28
N GLU A 140 7.24 12.79 0.25
CA GLU A 140 7.24 13.22 -1.14
C GLU A 140 5.90 12.95 -1.85
N TRP A 141 5.17 11.90 -1.40
CA TRP A 141 3.94 11.46 -2.06
C TRP A 141 2.99 10.71 -1.12
N VAL A 142 1.73 10.69 -1.53
CA VAL A 142 0.65 9.89 -0.93
C VAL A 142 -0.04 9.04 -1.99
N ILE A 143 -0.67 7.92 -1.56
CA ILE A 143 -1.58 7.16 -2.41
C ILE A 143 -3.02 7.44 -2.00
N LEU A 144 -3.88 7.72 -2.99
CA LEU A 144 -5.29 8.05 -2.78
C LEU A 144 -6.19 7.21 -3.68
N ASP A 145 -7.46 7.16 -3.31
CA ASP A 145 -8.51 6.63 -4.18
C ASP A 145 -8.82 7.60 -5.35
N GLU A 146 -9.19 7.06 -6.51
CA GLU A 146 -9.59 7.87 -7.68
C GLU A 146 -10.73 8.84 -7.37
N GLY A 147 -11.57 8.56 -6.37
CA GLY A 147 -12.62 9.47 -5.92
C GLY A 147 -12.10 10.84 -5.52
N CYS A 148 -10.88 10.92 -4.99
CA CYS A 148 -10.23 12.19 -4.63
C CYS A 148 -9.77 13.01 -5.85
N SER A 149 -9.85 12.49 -7.06
CA SER A 149 -9.47 13.22 -8.27
C SER A 149 -10.48 14.28 -8.74
N GLY A 150 -11.71 14.24 -8.21
CA GLY A 150 -12.82 15.05 -8.71
C GLY A 150 -13.38 14.61 -10.05
N GLN A 151 -12.87 13.51 -10.62
CA GLN A 151 -13.36 12.92 -11.86
C GLN A 151 -14.18 11.64 -11.59
N PRO A 152 -15.05 11.22 -12.49
CA PRO A 152 -15.71 9.92 -12.37
C PRO A 152 -14.69 8.78 -12.27
N ILE A 153 -15.02 7.77 -11.46
CA ILE A 153 -14.18 6.57 -11.30
C ILE A 153 -13.88 5.95 -12.67
N GLY A 154 -12.65 5.61 -12.89
CA GLY A 154 -12.20 5.02 -14.12
C GLY A 154 -11.81 6.02 -15.22
N GLN A 155 -11.92 7.32 -15.01
CA GLN A 155 -11.61 8.30 -16.04
C GLN A 155 -10.28 9.04 -15.85
N ILE A 156 -9.78 9.13 -14.63
CA ILE A 156 -8.46 9.73 -14.43
C ILE A 156 -7.36 8.81 -14.99
N PRO A 157 -6.39 9.33 -15.78
CA PRO A 157 -5.22 8.56 -16.16
C PRO A 157 -4.40 8.15 -14.91
N ILE A 158 -4.07 6.86 -14.79
CA ILE A 158 -3.29 6.30 -13.66
C ILE A 158 -1.85 5.96 -14.06
N ASP A 159 -1.45 6.30 -15.28
CA ASP A 159 -0.12 6.06 -15.84
C ASP A 159 0.93 7.08 -15.38
N ARG A 160 0.54 8.02 -14.54
CA ARG A 160 1.39 9.08 -14.01
C ARG A 160 0.99 9.50 -12.60
N PRO A 161 1.94 9.98 -11.78
CA PRO A 161 1.59 10.68 -10.55
C PRO A 161 1.03 12.08 -10.86
N TYR A 162 0.41 12.67 -9.85
CA TYR A 162 -0.11 14.03 -9.89
C TYR A 162 0.60 14.88 -8.85
N VAL A 163 0.44 16.20 -8.93
CA VAL A 163 0.97 17.14 -7.95
C VAL A 163 -0.15 18.09 -7.51
N SER A 164 -0.35 18.17 -6.20
CA SER A 164 -1.30 19.10 -5.57
C SER A 164 -0.82 20.54 -5.68
N PRO A 165 -1.69 21.54 -5.43
CA PRO A 165 -1.30 22.94 -5.39
C PRO A 165 -0.17 23.26 -4.39
N ASN A 166 -0.07 22.48 -3.31
CA ASN A 166 0.96 22.66 -2.28
C ASN A 166 2.28 21.91 -2.61
N GLY A 167 2.32 21.13 -3.70
CA GLY A 167 3.52 20.45 -4.16
C GLY A 167 3.66 18.99 -3.73
N LEU A 168 2.72 18.45 -2.94
CA LEU A 168 2.70 17.03 -2.58
C LEU A 168 2.32 16.19 -3.81
N LYS A 169 3.08 15.13 -4.09
CA LYS A 169 2.72 14.22 -5.17
C LYS A 169 1.64 13.25 -4.74
N ILE A 170 0.76 12.91 -5.66
CA ILE A 170 -0.38 12.02 -5.45
C ILE A 170 -0.32 10.89 -6.48
N VAL A 171 -0.43 9.68 -6.00
CA VAL A 171 -0.63 8.47 -6.82
C VAL A 171 -2.07 8.02 -6.64
N PHE A 172 -2.82 7.85 -7.72
CA PHE A 172 -4.17 7.28 -7.63
C PHE A 172 -4.15 5.78 -7.87
N ARG A 173 -4.85 5.02 -7.00
CA ARG A 173 -5.09 3.60 -7.25
C ARG A 173 -6.11 3.43 -8.38
N ASN A 174 -5.96 2.42 -9.21
CA ASN A 174 -7.05 1.93 -10.04
C ASN A 174 -8.10 1.26 -9.14
N ARG A 175 -9.16 1.98 -8.83
CA ARG A 175 -10.21 1.50 -7.93
C ARG A 175 -10.88 0.23 -8.46
N LEU A 176 -11.22 0.20 -9.75
CA LEU A 176 -11.93 -0.93 -10.34
C LEU A 176 -11.14 -2.23 -10.24
N VAL A 177 -9.84 -2.20 -10.57
CA VAL A 177 -9.00 -3.40 -10.46
C VAL A 177 -8.68 -3.74 -9.00
N SER A 178 -8.47 -2.73 -8.14
CA SER A 178 -8.25 -2.95 -6.70
C SER A 178 -9.45 -3.64 -6.05
N ASP A 179 -10.65 -3.13 -6.30
CA ASP A 179 -11.89 -3.70 -5.77
C ASP A 179 -12.19 -5.09 -6.40
N TRP A 180 -11.88 -5.27 -7.69
CA TRP A 180 -12.01 -6.57 -8.34
C TRP A 180 -11.06 -7.60 -7.70
N MET A 181 -9.79 -7.27 -7.47
CA MET A 181 -8.84 -8.13 -6.76
C MET A 181 -9.33 -8.49 -5.37
N SER A 182 -9.87 -7.51 -4.64
CA SER A 182 -10.33 -7.70 -3.27
C SER A 182 -11.59 -8.59 -3.18
N PHE A 183 -12.54 -8.45 -4.12
CA PHE A 183 -13.88 -8.99 -3.93
C PHE A 183 -14.37 -9.93 -5.04
N GLN A 184 -13.82 -9.89 -6.25
CA GLN A 184 -14.43 -10.52 -7.42
C GLN A 184 -13.45 -11.36 -8.27
N SER A 185 -12.15 -11.35 -8.00
CA SER A 185 -11.16 -12.07 -8.82
C SER A 185 -11.50 -13.56 -8.96
N ASP A 186 -11.34 -14.07 -10.18
CA ASP A 186 -11.64 -15.48 -10.52
C ASP A 186 -10.43 -16.36 -10.16
N LEU A 187 -10.57 -17.15 -9.10
CA LEU A 187 -9.52 -18.04 -8.59
C LEU A 187 -9.36 -19.31 -9.44
N GLU A 188 -10.43 -19.72 -10.15
CA GLU A 188 -10.43 -20.94 -10.96
C GLU A 188 -9.77 -20.72 -12.33
N GLN A 189 -9.68 -19.48 -12.79
CA GLN A 189 -9.14 -19.12 -14.10
C GLN A 189 -8.07 -18.01 -14.02
N PRO A 190 -6.87 -18.30 -13.45
CA PRO A 190 -5.82 -17.29 -13.27
C PRO A 190 -5.39 -16.59 -14.57
N GLN A 191 -5.40 -17.30 -15.69
CA GLN A 191 -5.06 -16.72 -17.00
C GLN A 191 -6.09 -15.67 -17.44
N LYS A 192 -7.37 -15.90 -17.18
CA LYS A 192 -8.43 -14.94 -17.46
C LYS A 192 -8.30 -13.69 -16.55
N SER A 193 -7.88 -13.89 -15.30
CA SER A 193 -7.57 -12.79 -14.38
C SER A 193 -6.43 -11.91 -14.91
N LEU A 194 -5.40 -12.50 -15.49
CA LEU A 194 -4.32 -11.77 -16.15
C LEU A 194 -4.84 -10.93 -17.33
N ASP A 195 -5.71 -11.50 -18.17
CA ASP A 195 -6.30 -10.80 -19.31
C ASP A 195 -7.21 -9.63 -18.87
N VAL A 196 -7.93 -9.77 -17.75
CA VAL A 196 -8.72 -8.69 -17.14
C VAL A 196 -7.82 -7.55 -16.69
N ILE A 197 -6.76 -7.84 -15.94
CA ILE A 197 -5.81 -6.82 -15.45
C ILE A 197 -5.17 -6.06 -16.61
N GLU A 198 -4.75 -6.75 -17.66
CA GLU A 198 -4.16 -6.10 -18.84
C GLU A 198 -5.14 -5.22 -19.60
N LYS A 199 -6.38 -5.67 -19.74
CA LYS A 199 -7.43 -4.89 -20.39
C LYS A 199 -7.78 -3.62 -19.61
N ASP A 200 -7.81 -3.70 -18.29
CA ASP A 200 -8.19 -2.60 -17.41
C ASP A 200 -7.03 -1.68 -17.00
N ALA A 201 -5.78 -2.05 -17.35
CA ALA A 201 -4.65 -1.12 -17.34
C ALA A 201 -4.86 -0.07 -18.43
N ARG A 202 -5.60 0.99 -18.12
CA ARG A 202 -6.24 1.96 -19.01
C ARG A 202 -5.35 2.65 -20.04
N SER A 203 -4.06 2.68 -19.83
CA SER A 203 -3.07 3.21 -20.79
C SER A 203 -2.21 2.12 -21.42
N GLY A 204 -2.55 0.86 -21.18
CA GLY A 204 -1.87 -0.30 -21.74
C GLY A 204 -0.50 -0.61 -21.17
N SER A 205 0.06 0.19 -20.27
CA SER A 205 1.42 0.01 -19.78
C SER A 205 1.60 0.05 -18.28
N VAL A 206 0.73 0.72 -17.53
CA VAL A 206 0.85 0.94 -16.08
C VAL A 206 -0.43 0.62 -15.35
N LEU A 207 -0.33 -0.10 -14.25
CA LEU A 207 -1.39 -0.36 -13.30
C LEU A 207 -0.90 -0.03 -11.89
N VAL A 208 -1.70 0.68 -11.10
CA VAL A 208 -1.50 0.89 -9.67
C VAL A 208 -2.69 0.31 -8.93
N THR A 209 -2.47 -0.67 -8.05
CA THR A 209 -3.53 -1.21 -7.19
C THR A 209 -3.20 -0.98 -5.74
N ALA A 210 -4.23 -0.75 -4.93
CA ALA A 210 -4.10 -0.61 -3.48
C ALA A 210 -5.30 -1.24 -2.79
N PHE A 211 -5.03 -2.18 -1.88
CA PHE A 211 -6.04 -2.88 -1.09
C PHE A 211 -5.43 -3.50 0.17
N ASP A 212 -6.27 -4.01 1.06
CA ASP A 212 -5.83 -4.62 2.30
C ASP A 212 -5.09 -5.93 2.04
N GLY A 213 -3.92 -6.08 2.64
CA GLY A 213 -3.12 -7.29 2.52
C GLY A 213 -3.88 -8.52 2.99
N GLU A 214 -4.79 -8.37 3.95
CA GLU A 214 -5.65 -9.42 4.49
C GLU A 214 -6.56 -10.07 3.43
N ASN A 215 -6.80 -9.40 2.30
CA ASN A 215 -7.48 -10.00 1.15
C ASN A 215 -6.66 -11.14 0.51
N LEU A 216 -5.34 -11.14 0.72
CA LEU A 216 -4.45 -12.20 0.25
C LEU A 216 -4.43 -13.38 1.25
N GLY A 217 -5.48 -14.18 1.25
CA GLY A 217 -5.59 -15.44 1.99
C GLY A 217 -6.53 -15.40 3.19
N HIS A 218 -6.58 -14.31 3.98
CA HIS A 218 -7.44 -14.27 5.17
C HIS A 218 -8.92 -14.00 4.83
N HIS A 219 -9.23 -12.89 4.19
CA HIS A 219 -10.61 -12.57 3.79
C HIS A 219 -11.07 -13.43 2.62
N ARG A 220 -10.14 -13.81 1.74
CA ARG A 220 -10.41 -14.61 0.56
C ARG A 220 -9.31 -15.65 0.36
N HIS A 221 -9.59 -16.89 0.73
CA HIS A 221 -8.67 -18.01 0.52
C HIS A 221 -8.33 -18.18 -0.97
N GLY A 222 -7.04 -18.34 -1.27
CA GLY A 222 -6.53 -18.57 -2.63
C GLY A 222 -6.22 -17.31 -3.44
N VAL A 223 -6.56 -16.10 -2.96
CA VAL A 223 -6.18 -14.85 -3.64
C VAL A 223 -4.66 -14.61 -3.56
N ASP A 224 -4.01 -15.08 -2.52
CA ASP A 224 -2.56 -15.11 -2.38
C ASP A 224 -1.89 -15.92 -3.50
N ALA A 225 -2.39 -17.12 -3.79
CA ALA A 225 -1.90 -17.95 -4.90
C ALA A 225 -2.20 -17.32 -6.27
N LEU A 226 -3.37 -16.70 -6.43
CA LEU A 226 -3.69 -15.95 -7.64
C LEU A 226 -2.72 -14.78 -7.83
N TRP A 227 -2.49 -14.00 -6.76
CA TRP A 227 -1.55 -12.87 -6.81
C TRP A 227 -0.14 -13.34 -7.17
N GLU A 228 0.36 -14.42 -6.56
CA GLU A 228 1.64 -15.03 -6.91
C GLU A 228 1.71 -15.36 -8.41
N PHE A 229 0.71 -16.05 -8.95
CA PHE A 229 0.63 -16.36 -10.37
C PHE A 229 0.69 -15.13 -11.27
N LEU A 230 -0.02 -14.07 -10.88
CA LEU A 230 -0.10 -12.83 -11.65
C LEU A 230 1.23 -12.07 -11.65
N VAL A 231 1.83 -11.85 -10.48
CA VAL A 231 3.05 -11.03 -10.35
C VAL A 231 4.31 -11.72 -10.86
N THR A 232 4.27 -13.04 -10.99
CA THR A 232 5.38 -13.84 -11.58
C THR A 232 5.21 -14.08 -13.07
N SER A 233 4.12 -13.61 -13.68
CA SER A 233 3.92 -13.70 -15.12
C SER A 233 4.99 -12.91 -15.88
N PRO A 234 5.60 -13.48 -16.95
CA PRO A 234 6.57 -12.75 -17.77
C PRO A 234 5.98 -11.53 -18.50
N ARG A 235 4.66 -11.38 -18.48
CA ARG A 235 3.93 -10.23 -19.03
C ARG A 235 3.88 -9.03 -18.06
N ILE A 236 4.26 -9.24 -16.79
CA ILE A 236 4.17 -8.24 -15.72
C ILE A 236 5.57 -7.96 -15.17
N GLU A 237 5.91 -6.68 -15.07
CA GLU A 237 7.03 -6.16 -14.32
C GLU A 237 6.48 -5.44 -13.08
N THR A 238 6.99 -5.76 -11.89
CA THR A 238 6.57 -5.11 -10.64
C THR A 238 7.58 -4.06 -10.20
N GLY A 239 7.13 -3.09 -9.42
CA GLY A 239 7.98 -2.02 -8.89
C GLY A 239 7.42 -1.39 -7.63
N THR A 240 8.17 -0.46 -7.02
CA THR A 240 7.71 0.33 -5.89
C THR A 240 7.07 1.65 -6.35
N LEU A 241 6.18 2.20 -5.54
CA LEU A 241 5.54 3.48 -5.87
C LEU A 241 6.53 4.64 -5.89
N SER A 242 7.57 4.62 -5.08
CA SER A 242 8.64 5.62 -5.20
C SER A 242 9.40 5.54 -6.52
N ASP A 243 9.57 4.35 -7.09
CA ASP A 243 10.14 4.22 -8.43
C ASP A 243 9.21 4.83 -9.48
N PHE A 244 7.91 4.53 -9.40
CA PHE A 244 6.91 5.13 -10.27
C PHE A 244 6.92 6.66 -10.22
N VAL A 245 6.88 7.23 -9.01
CA VAL A 245 6.88 8.69 -8.78
C VAL A 245 8.15 9.36 -9.29
N ARG A 246 9.29 8.69 -9.23
CA ARG A 246 10.57 9.25 -9.71
C ARG A 246 10.76 9.14 -11.22
N GLN A 247 10.26 8.07 -11.82
CA GLN A 247 10.48 7.78 -13.24
C GLN A 247 9.44 8.45 -14.16
N THR A 248 8.36 8.98 -13.59
CA THR A 248 7.23 9.50 -14.36
C THR A 248 6.98 10.97 -14.02
N ALA A 249 6.82 11.79 -15.04
CA ALA A 249 6.49 13.21 -14.85
C ALA A 249 5.08 13.35 -14.24
N ALA A 250 4.96 14.17 -13.20
CA ALA A 250 3.69 14.45 -12.54
C ALA A 250 2.86 15.49 -13.31
N ALA A 251 1.54 15.29 -13.34
CA ALA A 251 0.59 16.27 -13.86
C ALA A 251 -0.04 17.08 -12.71
N PRO A 252 -0.39 18.36 -12.91
CA PRO A 252 -1.08 19.13 -11.89
C PRO A 252 -2.49 18.61 -11.68
N ILE A 253 -2.97 18.65 -10.42
CA ILE A 253 -4.34 18.32 -10.07
C ILE A 253 -4.82 19.18 -8.89
N GLN A 254 -6.13 19.44 -8.84
CA GLN A 254 -6.83 19.96 -7.67
C GLN A 254 -7.60 18.81 -7.04
N PRO A 255 -7.02 18.10 -6.06
CA PRO A 255 -7.72 17.00 -5.43
C PRO A 255 -8.87 17.51 -4.57
N ILE A 256 -9.90 16.69 -4.43
CA ILE A 256 -11.01 16.93 -3.50
C ILE A 256 -10.82 16.07 -2.24
N PRO A 257 -11.40 16.49 -1.10
CA PRO A 257 -11.41 15.67 0.10
C PRO A 257 -12.06 14.30 -0.15
N GLY A 258 -11.51 13.27 0.49
CA GLY A 258 -12.00 11.89 0.44
C GLY A 258 -11.83 11.18 1.78
#